data_b99522a4e600fe57004c3b5f45f1f224
#
_entry.id   b99522a4e600fe57004c3b5f45f1f224
#
_cell.length_a   1.000
_cell.length_b   1.000
_cell.length_c   1.000
_cell.angle_alpha   90.00
_cell.angle_beta   90.00
_cell.angle_gamma   90.00
#
_symmetry.space_group_name_H-M   'P 1'
#
loop_
_entity.id
_entity.type
_entity.pdbx_description
1 polymer ?
#
loop_
_entity_poly.entity_id
_entity_poly.type
_entity_poly.pdbx_seq_one_letter_code
_entity_poly.pdbx_strand_id
1 'polypeptide(L)'
;MNKIYTAIIFTLISTFSLAQSSFKQNHDFGLALSYAPKEVNLSLSWKQMYGVTANQKFKLGYGLRFNGYLSNDKDYITAPAYLTSGEKGPQVLFVENIEENIDTFSVHNSQHNSINAVIYIEYDFSEKWGVGFNIDAAGIAFGGSREGTMVSSNRPANTSAQVSAKPTPYNVLLISDNDIGMLNSELYATYNFNKKLSVNAGFTFLFTEYTTEQKIAYNDNNDRFRYKSLMGMLSVNYKPFKK
;
A
#
# COMPACT_ATOMS: atom_id res chain seq x y z
N MET A 1 28.47 -5.36 19.25
CA MET A 1 27.11 -4.85 19.02
C MET A 1 26.15 -5.91 18.48
N ASN A 2 26.56 -6.82 17.60
CA ASN A 2 25.63 -7.79 16.95
C ASN A 2 24.98 -8.84 17.88
N LYS A 3 25.63 -9.26 18.97
CA LYS A 3 25.10 -10.29 19.88
C LYS A 3 23.90 -9.81 20.72
N ILE A 4 23.83 -8.53 21.04
CA ILE A 4 22.72 -7.95 21.83
C ILE A 4 21.44 -7.87 20.97
N TYR A 5 21.54 -7.44 19.71
CA TYR A 5 20.39 -7.40 18.80
C TYR A 5 19.85 -8.80 18.50
N THR A 6 20.73 -9.78 18.32
CA THR A 6 20.32 -11.18 18.14
C THR A 6 19.59 -11.72 19.36
N ALA A 7 20.06 -11.42 20.57
CA ALA A 7 19.39 -11.83 21.81
C ALA A 7 18.01 -11.17 21.97
N ILE A 8 17.89 -9.86 21.66
CA ILE A 8 16.61 -9.14 21.73
C ILE A 8 15.59 -9.72 20.72
N ILE A 9 16.02 -10.00 19.48
CA ILE A 9 15.16 -10.62 18.46
C ILE A 9 14.72 -12.01 18.89
N PHE A 10 15.62 -12.84 19.43
CA PHE A 10 15.29 -14.18 19.93
C PHE A 10 14.34 -14.13 21.13
N THR A 11 14.51 -13.17 22.04
CA THR A 11 13.63 -12.99 23.20
C THR A 11 12.23 -12.51 22.77
N LEU A 12 12.14 -11.63 21.79
CA LEU A 12 10.87 -11.21 21.20
C LEU A 12 10.15 -12.36 20.51
N ILE A 13 10.85 -13.17 19.72
CA ILE A 13 10.27 -14.36 19.04
C ILE A 13 9.79 -15.39 20.07
N SER A 14 10.54 -15.65 21.13
CA SER A 14 10.16 -16.62 22.17
C SER A 14 8.97 -16.17 23.01
N THR A 15 8.82 -14.88 23.31
CA THR A 15 7.65 -14.34 24.00
C THR A 15 6.39 -14.41 23.14
N PHE A 16 6.49 -14.23 21.84
CA PHE A 16 5.37 -14.47 20.92
C PHE A 16 4.92 -15.93 20.88
N SER A 17 5.84 -16.89 20.97
CA SER A 17 5.51 -18.33 20.97
C SER A 17 4.76 -18.77 22.24
N LEU A 18 5.05 -18.18 23.38
CA LEU A 18 4.37 -18.50 24.65
C LEU A 18 2.98 -17.86 24.77
N ALA A 19 2.73 -16.75 24.06
CA ALA A 19 1.45 -16.06 24.06
C ALA A 19 0.39 -16.73 23.16
N GLN A 20 0.78 -17.62 22.25
CA GLN A 20 -0.12 -18.21 21.26
C GLN A 20 -1.23 -19.10 21.83
N SER A 21 -1.11 -19.61 23.04
CA SER A 21 -2.10 -20.55 23.62
C SER A 21 -3.41 -19.91 24.08
N SER A 22 -3.47 -18.58 24.22
CA SER A 22 -4.65 -17.87 24.72
C SER A 22 -5.36 -16.94 23.72
N PHE A 23 -4.78 -16.71 22.52
CA PHE A 23 -5.37 -15.81 21.53
C PHE A 23 -6.40 -16.54 20.66
N LYS A 24 -7.62 -15.98 20.63
CA LYS A 24 -8.65 -16.48 19.72
C LYS A 24 -8.31 -16.06 18.30
N GLN A 25 -8.05 -17.04 17.44
CA GLN A 25 -7.75 -16.83 16.03
C GLN A 25 -9.03 -16.73 15.21
N ASN A 26 -9.05 -15.78 14.26
CA ASN A 26 -10.12 -15.64 13.29
C ASN A 26 -9.50 -15.49 11.90
N HIS A 27 -9.99 -16.28 10.94
CA HIS A 27 -9.65 -16.12 9.54
C HIS A 27 -10.77 -15.40 8.82
N ASP A 28 -10.44 -14.36 8.09
CA ASP A 28 -11.39 -13.59 7.30
C ASP A 28 -10.95 -13.56 5.84
N PHE A 29 -11.91 -13.67 4.94
CA PHE A 29 -11.73 -13.46 3.50
C PHE A 29 -12.51 -12.22 3.10
N GLY A 30 -11.84 -11.30 2.43
CA GLY A 30 -12.40 -10.02 2.04
C GLY A 30 -12.39 -9.81 0.53
N LEU A 31 -13.45 -9.16 0.04
CA LEU A 31 -13.52 -8.59 -1.30
C LEU A 31 -13.82 -7.11 -1.15
N ALA A 32 -12.92 -6.23 -1.63
CA ALA A 32 -13.08 -4.78 -1.56
C ALA A 32 -13.07 -4.17 -2.96
N LEU A 33 -13.91 -3.16 -3.14
CA LEU A 33 -13.93 -2.28 -4.31
C LEU A 33 -13.65 -0.86 -3.84
N SER A 34 -12.65 -0.23 -4.42
CA SER A 34 -12.31 1.18 -4.18
C SER A 34 -12.44 1.96 -5.47
N TYR A 35 -13.01 3.15 -5.38
CA TYR A 35 -13.32 3.99 -6.54
C TYR A 35 -13.01 5.47 -6.27
N ALA A 36 -12.44 6.13 -7.28
CA ALA A 36 -12.40 7.58 -7.43
C ALA A 36 -12.53 7.93 -8.93
N PRO A 37 -12.73 9.20 -9.32
CA PRO A 37 -12.87 9.57 -10.72
C PRO A 37 -11.71 9.08 -11.59
N LYS A 38 -12.03 8.33 -12.66
CA LYS A 38 -11.09 7.74 -13.61
C LYS A 38 -10.18 6.65 -13.01
N GLU A 39 -10.54 6.05 -11.87
CA GLU A 39 -9.75 4.99 -11.27
C GLU A 39 -10.56 4.03 -10.41
N VAL A 40 -10.16 2.78 -10.40
CA VAL A 40 -10.78 1.70 -9.64
C VAL A 40 -9.71 0.72 -9.15
N ASN A 41 -9.88 0.22 -7.93
CA ASN A 41 -9.07 -0.87 -7.40
C ASN A 41 -9.97 -1.98 -6.85
N LEU A 42 -9.74 -3.23 -7.28
CA LEU A 42 -10.35 -4.43 -6.76
C LEU A 42 -9.34 -5.17 -5.89
N SER A 43 -9.71 -5.48 -4.65
CA SER A 43 -8.84 -6.20 -3.72
C SER A 43 -9.48 -7.49 -3.24
N LEU A 44 -8.71 -8.57 -3.27
CA LEU A 44 -9.04 -9.85 -2.62
C LEU A 44 -8.06 -10.05 -1.46
N SER A 45 -8.56 -10.32 -0.26
CA SER A 45 -7.72 -10.47 0.91
C SER A 45 -8.07 -11.72 1.71
N TRP A 46 -7.03 -12.31 2.29
CA TRP A 46 -7.12 -13.22 3.40
C TRP A 46 -6.37 -12.63 4.57
N LYS A 47 -6.98 -12.65 5.77
CA LYS A 47 -6.32 -12.18 6.99
C LYS A 47 -6.53 -13.14 8.16
N GLN A 48 -5.55 -13.21 9.02
CA GLN A 48 -5.59 -13.91 10.29
C GLN A 48 -5.48 -12.89 11.42
N MET A 49 -6.51 -12.82 12.26
CA MET A 49 -6.63 -11.84 13.32
C MET A 49 -6.51 -12.47 14.70
N TYR A 50 -5.84 -11.78 15.60
CA TYR A 50 -5.64 -12.17 17.01
C TYR A 50 -6.16 -11.08 17.92
N GLY A 51 -7.06 -11.42 18.84
CA GLY A 51 -7.45 -10.51 19.89
C GLY A 51 -6.34 -10.44 20.95
N VAL A 52 -5.75 -9.26 21.12
CA VAL A 52 -4.58 -9.06 22.02
C VAL A 52 -4.96 -8.48 23.40
N THR A 53 -6.22 -8.08 23.59
CA THR A 53 -6.75 -7.63 24.88
C THR A 53 -7.62 -8.70 25.51
N ALA A 54 -7.76 -8.71 26.85
CA ALA A 54 -8.57 -9.69 27.57
C ALA A 54 -10.04 -9.70 27.09
N ASN A 55 -10.59 -8.56 26.70
CA ASN A 55 -11.94 -8.44 26.15
C ASN A 55 -12.01 -8.71 24.62
N GLN A 56 -10.90 -9.07 23.96
CA GLN A 56 -10.77 -9.38 22.53
C GLN A 56 -11.21 -8.22 21.60
N LYS A 57 -11.33 -7.00 22.11
CA LYS A 57 -11.76 -5.84 21.32
C LYS A 57 -10.67 -5.28 20.43
N PHE A 58 -9.43 -5.24 20.94
CA PHE A 58 -8.28 -4.83 20.14
C PHE A 58 -7.64 -6.06 19.49
N LYS A 59 -7.44 -5.98 18.18
CA LYS A 59 -6.97 -7.09 17.37
C LYS A 59 -5.80 -6.64 16.50
N LEU A 60 -4.81 -7.48 16.42
CA LEU A 60 -3.71 -7.39 15.48
C LEU A 60 -3.76 -8.59 14.54
N GLY A 61 -3.33 -8.39 13.31
CA GLY A 61 -3.33 -9.46 12.33
C GLY A 61 -2.36 -9.25 11.19
N TYR A 62 -2.25 -10.28 10.40
CA TYR A 62 -1.53 -10.26 9.15
C TYR A 62 -2.32 -11.00 8.07
N GLY A 63 -1.94 -10.83 6.85
CA GLY A 63 -2.60 -11.50 5.74
C GLY A 63 -1.90 -11.33 4.41
N LEU A 64 -2.61 -11.76 3.38
CA LEU A 64 -2.22 -11.56 1.99
C LEU A 64 -3.33 -10.80 1.28
N ARG A 65 -2.96 -9.90 0.39
CA ARG A 65 -3.87 -9.15 -0.45
C ARG A 65 -3.41 -9.15 -1.90
N PHE A 66 -4.30 -9.50 -2.79
CA PHE A 66 -4.20 -9.21 -4.20
C PHE A 66 -4.91 -7.87 -4.48
N ASN A 67 -4.27 -6.99 -5.25
CA ASN A 67 -4.89 -5.78 -5.78
C ASN A 67 -4.83 -5.80 -7.31
N GLY A 68 -5.91 -5.33 -7.94
CA GLY A 68 -5.98 -5.05 -9.37
C GLY A 68 -6.45 -3.61 -9.58
N TYR A 69 -5.53 -2.71 -9.96
CA TYR A 69 -5.78 -1.30 -10.17
C TYR A 69 -5.81 -0.94 -11.65
N LEU A 70 -6.80 -0.16 -12.02
CA LEU A 70 -6.98 0.39 -13.37
C LEU A 70 -7.27 1.88 -13.26
N SER A 71 -6.67 2.68 -14.13
CA SER A 71 -6.98 4.11 -14.21
C SER A 71 -6.76 4.67 -15.61
N ASN A 72 -7.39 5.82 -15.86
CA ASN A 72 -7.24 6.58 -17.10
C ASN A 72 -6.66 7.96 -16.81
N ASP A 73 -5.78 8.44 -17.70
CA ASP A 73 -5.20 9.79 -17.69
C ASP A 73 -4.60 10.16 -16.33
N LYS A 74 -3.50 9.53 -15.97
CA LYS A 74 -2.79 9.77 -14.72
C LYS A 74 -1.37 10.29 -14.96
N ASP A 75 -1.00 11.25 -14.13
CA ASP A 75 0.33 11.85 -14.11
C ASP A 75 1.12 11.24 -12.94
N TYR A 76 2.12 10.45 -13.28
CA TYR A 76 3.08 9.88 -12.35
C TYR A 76 4.26 10.82 -12.19
N ILE A 77 4.60 11.18 -10.98
CA ILE A 77 5.70 12.10 -10.68
C ILE A 77 6.94 11.33 -10.18
N THR A 78 8.11 11.97 -10.22
CA THR A 78 9.36 11.44 -9.66
C THR A 78 9.13 10.78 -8.30
N ALA A 79 9.50 9.49 -8.15
CA ALA A 79 9.18 8.70 -6.96
C ALA A 79 10.17 8.80 -5.80
N PRO A 80 11.49 8.76 -5.96
CA PRO A 80 12.41 8.74 -4.82
C PRO A 80 12.40 10.03 -4.03
N ALA A 81 12.14 9.95 -2.73
CA ALA A 81 12.08 11.12 -1.85
C ALA A 81 13.36 11.96 -1.86
N TYR A 82 14.52 11.32 -1.97
CA TYR A 82 15.81 12.05 -2.02
C TYR A 82 15.98 12.90 -3.28
N LEU A 83 15.23 12.61 -4.36
CA LEU A 83 15.19 13.46 -5.56
C LEU A 83 14.17 14.59 -5.41
N THR A 84 12.98 14.29 -4.85
CA THR A 84 11.88 15.24 -4.78
C THR A 84 12.04 16.26 -3.66
N SER A 85 12.52 15.86 -2.47
CA SER A 85 12.66 16.73 -1.30
C SER A 85 14.10 16.86 -0.79
N GLY A 86 15.06 16.07 -1.32
CA GLY A 86 16.43 15.99 -0.82
C GLY A 86 16.59 15.18 0.47
N GLU A 87 15.49 14.67 1.04
CA GLU A 87 15.48 14.00 2.34
C GLU A 87 15.37 12.48 2.22
N LYS A 88 16.00 11.74 3.16
CA LYS A 88 16.04 10.26 3.15
C LYS A 88 15.44 9.60 4.39
N GLY A 89 15.07 10.35 5.39
CA GLY A 89 14.63 9.84 6.69
C GLY A 89 13.17 10.14 6.98
N PRO A 90 12.71 9.92 8.24
CA PRO A 90 11.33 10.20 8.66
C PRO A 90 10.91 11.65 8.49
N GLN A 91 11.84 12.60 8.45
CA GLN A 91 11.60 14.02 8.22
C GLN A 91 10.93 14.29 6.88
N VAL A 92 11.03 13.40 5.90
CA VAL A 92 10.34 13.51 4.60
C VAL A 92 8.82 13.69 4.72
N LEU A 93 8.23 13.29 5.85
CA LEU A 93 6.80 13.51 6.16
C LEU A 93 6.44 14.99 6.34
N PHE A 94 7.42 15.86 6.58
CA PHE A 94 7.22 17.27 6.94
C PHE A 94 7.94 18.24 6.00
N VAL A 95 8.57 17.72 4.94
CA VAL A 95 9.33 18.52 3.96
C VAL A 95 8.56 18.57 2.64
N GLU A 96 8.43 19.76 2.08
CA GLU A 96 7.81 19.97 0.77
C GLU A 96 8.75 19.50 -0.36
N ASN A 97 8.15 19.05 -1.45
CA ASN A 97 8.88 18.70 -2.64
C ASN A 97 9.44 19.94 -3.32
N ILE A 98 10.63 19.83 -3.87
CA ILE A 98 11.27 20.84 -4.71
C ILE A 98 10.69 20.67 -6.12
N GLU A 99 9.84 21.59 -6.57
CA GLU A 99 9.11 21.47 -7.85
C GLU A 99 10.04 21.29 -9.05
N GLU A 100 11.21 21.93 -9.02
CA GLU A 100 12.23 21.86 -10.07
C GLU A 100 12.81 20.44 -10.25
N ASN A 101 12.65 19.57 -9.25
CA ASN A 101 13.13 18.17 -9.27
C ASN A 101 12.06 17.17 -9.71
N ILE A 102 10.86 17.65 -10.04
CA ILE A 102 9.73 16.79 -10.38
C ILE A 102 9.58 16.67 -11.88
N ASP A 103 9.87 15.47 -12.39
CA ASP A 103 9.48 15.08 -13.75
C ASP A 103 8.12 14.39 -13.71
N THR A 104 7.37 14.49 -14.80
CA THR A 104 6.04 13.89 -14.94
C THR A 104 6.04 12.86 -16.05
N PHE A 105 5.52 11.67 -15.75
CA PHE A 105 5.23 10.59 -16.69
C PHE A 105 3.72 10.43 -16.82
N SER A 106 3.14 10.93 -17.93
CA SER A 106 1.70 10.91 -18.20
C SER A 106 1.32 9.64 -18.93
N VAL A 107 0.39 8.84 -18.36
CA VAL A 107 -0.08 7.57 -18.90
C VAL A 107 -1.58 7.63 -19.14
N HIS A 108 -2.03 7.32 -20.36
CA HIS A 108 -3.45 7.33 -20.69
C HIS A 108 -4.21 6.18 -20.03
N ASN A 109 -3.68 4.95 -20.09
CA ASN A 109 -4.30 3.75 -19.50
C ASN A 109 -3.30 3.06 -18.56
N SER A 110 -3.51 3.18 -17.27
CA SER A 110 -2.65 2.59 -16.26
C SER A 110 -3.24 1.27 -15.73
N GLN A 111 -2.39 0.28 -15.55
CA GLN A 111 -2.76 -1.01 -14.95
C GLN A 111 -1.65 -1.52 -14.06
N HIS A 112 -1.99 -1.80 -12.79
CA HIS A 112 -1.10 -2.43 -11.82
C HIS A 112 -1.82 -3.58 -11.14
N ASN A 113 -1.11 -4.67 -10.95
CA ASN A 113 -1.56 -5.74 -10.07
C ASN A 113 -0.50 -5.96 -9.00
N SER A 114 -0.91 -6.38 -7.81
CA SER A 114 0.05 -6.72 -6.75
C SER A 114 -0.43 -7.89 -5.90
N ILE A 115 0.52 -8.57 -5.27
CA ILE A 115 0.29 -9.52 -4.18
C ILE A 115 1.18 -9.07 -3.04
N ASN A 116 0.57 -8.68 -1.92
CA ASN A 116 1.27 -8.09 -0.78
C ASN A 116 0.95 -8.83 0.53
N ALA A 117 1.95 -8.95 1.39
CA ALA A 117 1.76 -9.20 2.81
C ALA A 117 1.22 -7.93 3.48
N VAL A 118 0.23 -8.09 4.34
CA VAL A 118 -0.53 -6.98 4.94
C VAL A 118 -0.51 -7.08 6.45
N ILE A 119 -0.42 -5.94 7.12
CA ILE A 119 -0.57 -5.79 8.57
C ILE A 119 -1.94 -5.18 8.84
N TYR A 120 -2.67 -5.72 9.82
CA TYR A 120 -4.01 -5.29 10.21
C TYR A 120 -4.05 -4.89 11.67
N ILE A 121 -4.78 -3.81 11.96
CA ILE A 121 -5.11 -3.33 13.29
C ILE A 121 -6.62 -3.08 13.30
N GLU A 122 -7.36 -3.69 14.23
CA GLU A 122 -8.80 -3.49 14.37
C GLU A 122 -9.20 -3.27 15.81
N TYR A 123 -10.24 -2.47 16.02
CA TYR A 123 -10.85 -2.26 17.33
C TYR A 123 -12.37 -2.37 17.23
N ASP A 124 -12.97 -3.30 18.00
CA ASP A 124 -14.42 -3.45 18.11
C ASP A 124 -14.94 -2.66 19.32
N PHE A 125 -15.68 -1.56 19.08
CA PHE A 125 -16.33 -0.84 20.20
C PHE A 125 -17.56 -1.59 20.70
N SER A 126 -18.24 -2.35 19.82
CA SER A 126 -19.38 -3.18 20.15
C SER A 126 -19.35 -4.49 19.34
N GLU A 127 -20.33 -5.36 19.55
CA GLU A 127 -20.48 -6.59 18.74
C GLU A 127 -20.77 -6.30 17.27
N LYS A 128 -21.42 -5.16 16.99
CA LYS A 128 -21.82 -4.77 15.64
C LYS A 128 -20.83 -3.82 14.96
N TRP A 129 -20.15 -2.96 15.71
CA TRP A 129 -19.37 -1.88 15.15
C TRP A 129 -17.89 -1.95 15.56
N GLY A 130 -17.03 -1.68 14.62
CA GLY A 130 -15.59 -1.54 14.82
C GLY A 130 -14.96 -0.55 13.84
N VAL A 131 -13.68 -0.32 14.03
CA VAL A 131 -12.82 0.39 13.07
C VAL A 131 -11.59 -0.46 12.78
N GLY A 132 -11.00 -0.26 11.63
CA GLY A 132 -9.78 -0.94 11.27
C GLY A 132 -8.89 -0.08 10.38
N PHE A 133 -7.62 -0.38 10.47
CA PHE A 133 -6.58 0.11 9.60
C PHE A 133 -5.76 -1.07 9.11
N ASN A 134 -5.35 -1.04 7.86
CA ASN A 134 -4.39 -1.99 7.33
C ASN A 134 -3.42 -1.31 6.37
N ILE A 135 -2.26 -1.95 6.18
CA ILE A 135 -1.22 -1.45 5.30
C ILE A 135 -0.45 -2.61 4.69
N ASP A 136 -0.20 -2.55 3.39
CA ASP A 136 0.70 -3.45 2.69
C ASP A 136 2.14 -3.23 3.18
N ALA A 137 2.83 -4.29 3.57
CA ALA A 137 4.18 -4.21 4.11
C ALA A 137 5.26 -4.54 3.06
N ALA A 138 5.05 -5.62 2.31
CA ALA A 138 5.96 -6.05 1.26
C ALA A 138 5.25 -6.98 0.28
N GLY A 139 5.76 -7.04 -0.96
CA GLY A 139 5.19 -7.93 -1.97
C GLY A 139 5.81 -7.75 -3.34
N ILE A 140 5.03 -8.08 -4.35
CA ILE A 140 5.39 -7.94 -5.75
C ILE A 140 4.27 -7.24 -6.51
N ALA A 141 4.66 -6.44 -7.53
CA ALA A 141 3.72 -5.88 -8.49
C ALA A 141 4.07 -6.34 -9.91
N PHE A 142 3.04 -6.41 -10.74
CA PHE A 142 3.15 -6.84 -12.13
C PHE A 142 2.04 -6.23 -12.98
N GLY A 143 2.30 -6.14 -14.29
CA GLY A 143 1.36 -5.61 -15.29
C GLY A 143 2.02 -5.50 -16.64
N GLY A 144 1.24 -5.16 -17.66
CA GLY A 144 1.75 -4.90 -19.01
C GLY A 144 2.58 -3.62 -19.07
N SER A 145 3.49 -3.55 -20.05
CA SER A 145 4.17 -2.31 -20.41
C SER A 145 3.15 -1.27 -20.87
N ARG A 146 3.38 0.00 -20.51
CA ARG A 146 2.58 1.15 -20.93
C ARG A 146 3.48 2.22 -21.54
N GLU A 147 3.02 2.77 -22.63
CA GLU A 147 3.63 3.95 -23.22
C GLU A 147 3.02 5.20 -22.59
N GLY A 148 3.86 6.19 -22.37
CA GLY A 148 3.44 7.48 -21.83
C GLY A 148 4.38 8.58 -22.26
N THR A 149 3.95 9.82 -22.01
CA THR A 149 4.71 11.00 -22.35
C THR A 149 5.46 11.48 -21.10
N MET A 150 6.78 11.61 -21.24
CA MET A 150 7.64 12.16 -20.20
C MET A 150 7.85 13.66 -20.44
N VAL A 151 7.61 14.44 -19.40
CA VAL A 151 7.88 15.88 -19.34
C VAL A 151 8.80 16.15 -18.17
N SER A 152 9.94 16.80 -18.43
CA SER A 152 10.89 17.17 -17.38
C SER A 152 10.73 18.63 -17.00
N SER A 153 10.75 18.94 -15.69
CA SER A 153 10.67 20.29 -15.15
C SER A 153 11.90 21.15 -15.47
N ASN A 154 13.07 20.51 -15.61
CA ASN A 154 14.37 21.18 -15.82
C ASN A 154 14.80 21.29 -17.29
N ARG A 155 13.90 21.11 -18.24
CA ARG A 155 14.21 21.21 -19.67
C ARG A 155 13.74 22.53 -20.29
N PRO A 156 14.38 22.94 -21.40
CA PRO A 156 13.79 23.96 -22.25
C PRO A 156 12.35 23.59 -22.57
N ALA A 157 11.44 24.55 -22.45
CA ALA A 157 10.02 24.37 -22.73
C ALA A 157 9.81 23.54 -24.01
N ASN A 158 8.93 22.52 -23.93
CA ASN A 158 8.52 21.61 -25.00
C ASN A 158 9.37 20.37 -25.28
N THR A 159 10.24 19.91 -24.38
CA THR A 159 10.91 18.63 -24.58
C THR A 159 10.09 17.50 -23.94
N SER A 160 9.23 16.85 -24.71
CA SER A 160 8.54 15.62 -24.32
C SER A 160 9.14 14.44 -25.06
N ALA A 161 9.21 13.29 -24.40
CA ALA A 161 9.64 12.03 -24.98
C ALA A 161 8.58 10.95 -24.72
N GLN A 162 8.34 10.11 -25.74
CA GLN A 162 7.56 8.89 -25.53
C GLN A 162 8.45 7.84 -24.87
N VAL A 163 7.97 7.27 -23.79
CA VAL A 163 8.74 6.33 -22.96
C VAL A 163 7.85 5.15 -22.60
N SER A 164 8.41 3.94 -22.66
CA SER A 164 7.76 2.73 -22.18
C SER A 164 8.12 2.46 -20.73
N ALA A 165 7.15 2.03 -19.93
CA ALA A 165 7.33 1.72 -18.52
C ALA A 165 6.52 0.49 -18.09
N LYS A 166 6.99 -0.20 -17.06
CA LYS A 166 6.31 -1.33 -16.41
C LYS A 166 6.09 -1.03 -14.93
N PRO A 167 5.06 -1.65 -14.29
CA PRO A 167 4.95 -1.59 -12.85
C PRO A 167 6.26 -1.97 -12.17
N THR A 168 6.68 -1.20 -11.17
CA THR A 168 7.87 -1.49 -10.36
C THR A 168 7.68 -2.84 -9.68
N PRO A 169 8.58 -3.83 -9.90
CA PRO A 169 8.27 -5.24 -9.60
C PRO A 169 8.22 -5.60 -8.12
N TYR A 170 8.88 -4.83 -7.25
CA TYR A 170 8.94 -5.09 -5.81
C TYR A 170 8.18 -4.01 -5.05
N ASN A 171 7.46 -4.44 -4.00
CA ASN A 171 6.72 -3.57 -3.11
C ASN A 171 7.35 -3.63 -1.74
N VAL A 172 7.75 -2.48 -1.20
CA VAL A 172 8.39 -2.38 0.12
C VAL A 172 7.88 -1.13 0.82
N LEU A 173 7.23 -1.34 1.98
CA LEU A 173 6.87 -0.25 2.87
C LEU A 173 8.12 0.25 3.59
N LEU A 174 8.41 1.51 3.41
CA LEU A 174 9.46 2.24 4.11
C LEU A 174 8.82 3.40 4.88
N ILE A 175 9.27 4.62 4.65
CA ILE A 175 8.67 5.81 5.26
C ILE A 175 8.29 6.78 4.16
N SER A 176 6.96 7.02 4.01
CA SER A 176 6.41 8.01 3.09
C SER A 176 6.93 7.83 1.65
N ASP A 177 7.50 8.87 1.07
CA ASP A 177 7.97 8.90 -0.32
C ASP A 177 9.22 8.05 -0.59
N ASN A 178 9.75 7.36 0.42
CA ASN A 178 10.75 6.32 0.23
C ASN A 178 10.15 4.95 -0.11
N ASP A 179 8.83 4.76 0.01
CA ASP A 179 8.13 3.53 -0.35
C ASP A 179 8.44 3.12 -1.79
N ILE A 180 8.34 1.82 -2.08
CA ILE A 180 8.65 1.26 -3.39
C ILE A 180 7.45 0.46 -3.89
N GLY A 181 7.10 0.66 -5.17
CA GLY A 181 6.15 -0.15 -5.90
C GLY A 181 4.68 0.17 -5.63
N MET A 182 3.83 -0.86 -5.54
CA MET A 182 2.39 -0.72 -5.31
C MET A 182 2.03 -1.13 -3.90
N LEU A 183 1.63 -0.16 -3.09
CA LEU A 183 1.24 -0.35 -1.69
C LEU A 183 -0.14 0.24 -1.44
N ASN A 184 -0.98 -0.53 -0.78
CA ASN A 184 -2.33 -0.14 -0.41
C ASN A 184 -2.47 -0.05 1.11
N SER A 185 -3.07 1.02 1.61
CA SER A 185 -3.52 1.14 2.99
C SER A 185 -4.99 1.52 3.04
N GLU A 186 -5.71 1.00 4.02
CA GLU A 186 -7.14 1.22 4.16
C GLU A 186 -7.48 1.63 5.60
N LEU A 187 -8.34 2.65 5.73
CA LEU A 187 -8.95 3.06 6.98
C LEU A 187 -10.46 2.89 6.84
N TYR A 188 -11.10 2.13 7.72
CA TYR A 188 -12.49 1.76 7.57
C TYR A 188 -13.26 1.60 8.88
N ALA A 189 -14.56 1.83 8.81
CA ALA A 189 -15.53 1.38 9.78
C ALA A 189 -16.08 0.01 9.37
N THR A 190 -16.28 -0.87 10.32
CA THR A 190 -16.84 -2.21 10.14
C THR A 190 -18.23 -2.29 10.74
N TYR A 191 -19.19 -2.88 10.00
CA TYR A 191 -20.47 -3.32 10.51
C TYR A 191 -20.62 -4.83 10.38
N ASN A 192 -20.78 -5.53 11.51
CA ASN A 192 -21.00 -6.96 11.57
C ASN A 192 -22.49 -7.26 11.47
N PHE A 193 -22.97 -7.83 10.36
CA PHE A 193 -24.35 -8.33 10.23
C PHE A 193 -24.61 -9.51 11.16
N ASN A 194 -23.64 -10.42 11.21
CA ASN A 194 -23.63 -11.57 12.11
C ASN A 194 -22.17 -12.00 12.39
N LYS A 195 -22.00 -13.13 13.05
CA LYS A 195 -20.67 -13.65 13.39
C LYS A 195 -19.80 -13.98 12.16
N LYS A 196 -20.41 -14.26 11.00
CA LYS A 196 -19.71 -14.70 9.80
C LYS A 196 -19.57 -13.65 8.70
N LEU A 197 -20.47 -12.66 8.66
CA LEU A 197 -20.52 -11.67 7.59
C LEU A 197 -20.42 -10.25 8.14
N SER A 198 -19.52 -9.47 7.56
CA SER A 198 -19.37 -8.04 7.85
C SER A 198 -19.13 -7.25 6.56
N VAL A 199 -19.43 -5.95 6.63
CA VAL A 199 -19.06 -4.99 5.59
C VAL A 199 -18.15 -3.93 6.20
N ASN A 200 -17.24 -3.42 5.38
CA ASN A 200 -16.43 -2.25 5.73
C ASN A 200 -16.75 -1.13 4.74
N ALA A 201 -16.76 0.10 5.26
CA ALA A 201 -16.83 1.31 4.45
C ALA A 201 -15.76 2.28 4.94
N GLY A 202 -15.05 2.92 4.02
CA GLY A 202 -13.95 3.80 4.37
C GLY A 202 -13.19 4.31 3.16
N PHE A 203 -11.89 4.43 3.33
CA PHE A 203 -10.99 4.98 2.32
C PHE A 203 -9.83 4.04 2.07
N THR A 204 -9.42 4.00 0.81
CA THR A 204 -8.20 3.36 0.34
C THR A 204 -7.21 4.44 -0.06
N PHE A 205 -5.99 4.36 0.45
CA PHE A 205 -4.86 5.16 0.03
C PHE A 205 -3.88 4.24 -0.70
N LEU A 206 -3.76 4.43 -2.02
CA LEU A 206 -3.03 3.54 -2.90
C LEU A 206 -1.86 4.27 -3.56
N PHE A 207 -0.67 3.71 -3.45
CA PHE A 207 0.50 4.07 -4.23
C PHE A 207 0.64 3.12 -5.39
N THR A 208 0.90 3.63 -6.58
CA THR A 208 1.31 2.86 -7.75
C THR A 208 2.55 3.46 -8.34
N GLU A 209 3.47 2.63 -8.82
CA GLU A 209 4.77 3.08 -9.32
C GLU A 209 5.12 2.37 -10.61
N TYR A 210 5.56 3.14 -11.60
CA TYR A 210 6.17 2.67 -12.82
C TYR A 210 7.69 2.82 -12.79
N THR A 211 8.38 1.86 -13.38
CA THR A 211 9.78 1.94 -13.75
C THR A 211 9.90 2.03 -15.26
N THR A 212 10.51 3.09 -15.78
CA THR A 212 10.73 3.31 -17.20
C THR A 212 11.85 2.41 -17.74
N GLU A 213 11.72 1.95 -19.00
CA GLU A 213 12.75 1.10 -19.62
C GLU A 213 14.05 1.87 -19.90
N GLN A 214 13.97 3.18 -20.05
CA GLN A 214 15.11 4.07 -20.24
C GLN A 214 15.25 5.00 -19.04
N LYS A 215 16.44 5.08 -18.47
CA LYS A 215 16.76 6.07 -17.46
C LYS A 215 16.81 7.45 -18.11
N ILE A 216 16.08 8.38 -17.55
CA ILE A 216 16.00 9.73 -18.09
C ILE A 216 17.09 10.57 -17.44
N ALA A 217 18.05 10.98 -18.26
CA ALA A 217 19.34 11.54 -17.87
C ALA A 217 19.27 12.98 -17.24
N TYR A 218 18.10 13.47 -16.81
CA TYR A 218 17.96 14.88 -16.43
C TYR A 218 18.06 15.15 -14.93
N ASN A 219 17.51 14.26 -14.11
CA ASN A 219 17.66 14.27 -12.66
C ASN A 219 18.20 12.92 -12.20
N ASP A 220 19.51 12.81 -12.02
CA ASP A 220 20.19 11.65 -11.44
C ASP A 220 19.84 10.29 -12.06
N ASN A 221 19.50 10.25 -13.37
CA ASN A 221 19.09 9.03 -14.08
C ASN A 221 17.89 8.32 -13.44
N ASN A 222 16.92 9.06 -12.96
CA ASN A 222 15.70 8.49 -12.38
C ASN A 222 14.91 7.68 -13.43
N ASP A 223 14.42 6.52 -13.01
CA ASP A 223 13.56 5.63 -13.80
C ASP A 223 12.24 5.32 -13.07
N ARG A 224 11.99 5.88 -11.86
CA ARG A 224 10.84 5.56 -11.01
C ARG A 224 9.89 6.73 -10.90
N PHE A 225 8.60 6.48 -11.20
CA PHE A 225 7.53 7.49 -11.20
C PHE A 225 6.31 6.95 -10.46
N ARG A 226 5.74 7.77 -9.56
CA ARG A 226 4.68 7.38 -8.65
C ARG A 226 3.43 8.22 -8.81
N TYR A 227 2.28 7.56 -8.67
CA TYR A 227 0.98 8.17 -8.48
C TYR A 227 0.39 7.77 -7.13
N LYS A 228 -0.17 8.74 -6.41
CA LYS A 228 -0.85 8.56 -5.12
C LYS A 228 -2.34 8.78 -5.31
N SER A 229 -3.15 7.82 -4.88
CA SER A 229 -4.61 7.87 -5.02
C SER A 229 -5.28 7.75 -3.66
N LEU A 230 -6.35 8.55 -3.47
CA LEU A 230 -7.31 8.41 -2.37
C LEU A 230 -8.67 8.06 -2.95
N MET A 231 -9.20 6.89 -2.60
CA MET A 231 -10.45 6.35 -3.13
C MET A 231 -11.44 6.04 -2.00
N GLY A 232 -12.73 6.20 -2.25
CA GLY A 232 -13.77 5.62 -1.40
C GLY A 232 -13.79 4.10 -1.53
N MET A 233 -13.98 3.36 -0.43
CA MET A 233 -13.89 1.91 -0.38
C MET A 233 -15.12 1.30 0.28
N LEU A 234 -15.60 0.20 -0.31
CA LEU A 234 -16.57 -0.73 0.28
C LEU A 234 -16.03 -2.15 0.20
N SER A 235 -16.18 -2.94 1.27
CA SER A 235 -15.80 -4.34 1.26
C SER A 235 -16.82 -5.24 1.95
N VAL A 236 -16.84 -6.50 1.53
CA VAL A 236 -17.56 -7.58 2.18
C VAL A 236 -16.54 -8.58 2.72
N ASN A 237 -16.71 -8.99 3.99
CA ASN A 237 -15.79 -9.92 4.63
C ASN A 237 -16.56 -11.13 5.15
N TYR A 238 -16.00 -12.31 4.91
CA TYR A 238 -16.53 -13.59 5.33
C TYR A 238 -15.59 -14.32 6.29
N LYS A 239 -16.13 -14.75 7.45
CA LYS A 239 -15.44 -15.40 8.56
C LYS A 239 -15.90 -16.85 8.69
N PRO A 240 -15.38 -17.81 7.89
CA PRO A 240 -15.93 -19.17 7.78
C PRO A 240 -15.88 -19.96 9.09
N PHE A 241 -14.88 -19.74 9.93
CA PHE A 241 -14.59 -20.52 11.13
C PHE A 241 -15.10 -19.88 12.44
N LYS A 242 -15.78 -18.77 12.37
CA LYS A 242 -16.35 -18.10 13.55
C LYS A 242 -17.69 -18.77 13.90
N LYS A 243 -17.70 -19.50 15.04
CA LYS A 243 -18.88 -20.14 15.65
C LYS A 243 -19.76 -19.15 16.42
#